data_339a5ddbdcca5f8d34993fcae63cc8c9
#
_entry.id   339a5ddbdcca5f8d34993fcae63cc8c9
#
_cell.length_a   1.000
_cell.length_b   1.000
_cell.length_c   1.000
_cell.angle_alpha   90.00
_cell.angle_beta   90.00
_cell.angle_gamma   90.00
#
_symmetry.space_group_name_H-M   'P 1'
#
loop_
_entity.id
_entity.type
_entity.pdbx_description
1 polymer ?
#
loop_
_entity_poly.entity_id
_entity_poly.type
_entity_poly.pdbx_seq_one_letter_code
_entity_poly.pdbx_strand_id
1 'polypeptide(L)'
;MKMLLLTVSLMLLYGCQHTVEDFIRIDDYEFCSLTELGKEIKKPNDVDVIANIRDSKRIKGPVIGYCVKLLRLVNKGNDKDTLSVIVYGKDNRYFRIANEYYEAEKSIF
;
A
#
# COMPACT_ATOMS: atom_id res chain seq x y z
N MET A 1 30.28 -20.58 -13.89
CA MET A 1 29.32 -20.12 -14.90
C MET A 1 27.92 -20.62 -14.69
N LYS A 2 27.70 -21.90 -14.35
CA LYS A 2 26.35 -22.40 -14.06
C LYS A 2 25.69 -21.74 -12.85
N MET A 3 26.45 -21.33 -11.85
CA MET A 3 25.95 -20.63 -10.67
C MET A 3 25.45 -19.22 -11.00
N LEU A 4 26.08 -18.54 -11.94
CA LEU A 4 25.67 -17.21 -12.36
C LEU A 4 24.33 -17.23 -13.07
N LEU A 5 24.10 -18.23 -13.92
CA LEU A 5 22.83 -18.42 -14.62
C LEU A 5 21.68 -18.72 -13.65
N LEU A 6 21.94 -19.55 -12.63
CA LEU A 6 20.95 -19.86 -11.60
C LEU A 6 20.58 -18.62 -10.79
N THR A 7 21.54 -17.76 -10.46
CA THR A 7 21.31 -16.52 -9.73
C THR A 7 20.44 -15.56 -10.55
N VAL A 8 20.72 -15.44 -11.84
CA VAL A 8 19.93 -14.60 -12.76
C VAL A 8 18.50 -15.12 -12.89
N SER A 9 18.31 -16.44 -13.00
CA SER A 9 16.97 -17.04 -13.03
C SER A 9 16.19 -16.79 -11.76
N LEU A 10 16.82 -16.89 -10.60
CA LEU A 10 16.20 -16.60 -9.32
C LEU A 10 15.79 -15.12 -9.22
N MET A 11 16.63 -14.21 -9.68
CA MET A 11 16.32 -12.80 -9.71
C MET A 11 15.12 -12.47 -10.61
N LEU A 12 15.02 -13.15 -11.75
CA LEU A 12 13.87 -12.98 -12.64
C LEU A 12 12.57 -13.47 -12.02
N LEU A 13 12.62 -14.55 -11.23
CA LEU A 13 11.45 -15.05 -10.51
C LEU A 13 11.02 -14.09 -9.41
N TYR A 14 11.96 -13.51 -8.68
CA TYR A 14 11.65 -12.48 -7.67
C TYR A 14 11.21 -11.17 -8.29
N GLY A 15 11.67 -10.84 -9.48
CA GLY A 15 11.27 -9.64 -10.21
C GLY A 15 9.81 -9.60 -10.63
N CYS A 16 9.07 -10.72 -10.50
CA CYS A 16 7.63 -10.77 -10.76
C CYS A 16 6.79 -10.27 -9.58
N GLN A 17 7.38 -10.05 -8.41
CA GLN A 17 6.69 -9.51 -7.25
C GLN A 17 6.87 -8.00 -7.20
N HIS A 18 5.81 -7.29 -7.55
CA HIS A 18 5.81 -5.83 -7.50
C HIS A 18 5.32 -5.34 -6.16
N THR A 19 5.94 -4.27 -5.68
CA THR A 19 5.55 -3.57 -4.47
C THR A 19 4.98 -2.20 -4.83
N VAL A 20 4.48 -1.47 -3.83
CA VAL A 20 3.97 -0.11 -4.01
C VAL A 20 5.06 0.79 -4.59
N GLU A 21 6.31 0.64 -4.16
CA GLU A 21 7.46 1.45 -4.62
C GLU A 21 7.69 1.38 -6.13
N ASP A 22 7.28 0.30 -6.78
CA ASP A 22 7.43 0.15 -8.23
C ASP A 22 6.52 1.11 -9.00
N PHE A 23 5.48 1.62 -8.35
CA PHE A 23 4.46 2.47 -8.98
C PHE A 23 4.38 3.87 -8.39
N ILE A 24 4.68 4.02 -7.10
CA ILE A 24 4.48 5.25 -6.36
C ILE A 24 5.62 5.44 -5.37
N ARG A 25 6.16 6.64 -5.30
CA ARG A 25 7.16 7.00 -4.29
C ARG A 25 6.45 7.32 -2.98
N ILE A 26 6.04 6.27 -2.29
CA ILE A 26 5.18 6.39 -1.11
C ILE A 26 5.86 7.17 0.04
N ASP A 27 7.18 7.15 0.12
CA ASP A 27 7.93 7.89 1.15
C ASP A 27 7.82 9.41 0.98
N ASP A 28 7.38 9.89 -0.19
CA ASP A 28 7.13 11.31 -0.42
C ASP A 28 5.82 11.78 0.20
N TYR A 29 5.01 10.87 0.74
CA TYR A 29 3.70 11.15 1.30
C TYR A 29 3.67 10.97 2.81
N GLU A 30 2.70 11.61 3.43
CA GLU A 30 2.44 11.47 4.86
C GLU A 30 0.95 11.31 5.11
N PHE A 31 0.59 10.82 6.29
CA PHE A 31 -0.79 10.64 6.68
C PHE A 31 -1.52 11.98 6.72
N CYS A 32 -2.70 12.04 6.11
CA CYS A 32 -3.56 13.22 6.14
C CYS A 32 -4.84 12.93 6.92
N SER A 33 -5.65 11.95 6.47
CA SER A 33 -6.91 11.64 7.12
C SER A 33 -7.30 10.19 6.89
N LEU A 34 -8.17 9.68 7.76
CA LEU A 34 -8.74 8.34 7.68
C LEU A 34 -10.23 8.45 7.97
N THR A 35 -11.07 8.00 7.02
CA THR A 35 -12.52 8.07 7.17
C THR A 35 -13.16 6.71 6.89
N GLU A 36 -14.26 6.44 7.59
CA GLU A 36 -15.13 5.30 7.36
C GLU A 36 -16.56 5.78 7.35
N LEU A 37 -17.30 5.47 6.29
CA LEU A 37 -18.69 5.91 6.10
C LEU A 37 -18.85 7.43 6.25
N GLY A 38 -17.87 8.19 5.75
CA GLY A 38 -17.88 9.64 5.81
C GLY A 38 -17.49 10.24 7.16
N LYS A 39 -17.18 9.40 8.16
CA LYS A 39 -16.76 9.86 9.48
C LYS A 39 -15.27 9.68 9.67
N GLU A 40 -14.63 10.69 10.21
CA GLU A 40 -13.21 10.62 10.52
C GLU A 40 -12.95 9.63 11.64
N ILE A 41 -11.93 8.77 11.44
CA ILE A 41 -11.46 7.84 12.46
C ILE A 41 -10.05 8.20 12.87
N LYS A 42 -9.73 7.93 14.12
CA LYS A 42 -8.42 8.22 14.68
C LYS A 42 -7.46 7.06 14.38
N LYS A 43 -6.32 7.40 13.79
CA LYS A 43 -5.23 6.45 13.55
C LYS A 43 -4.50 6.18 14.88
N PRO A 44 -4.11 4.92 15.17
CA PRO A 44 -3.22 4.63 16.31
C PRO A 44 -1.90 5.40 16.18
N ASN A 45 -1.42 5.95 17.29
CA ASN A 45 -0.26 6.84 17.29
C ASN A 45 1.07 6.13 16.99
N ASP A 46 1.14 4.83 17.26
CA ASP A 46 2.35 4.03 17.11
C ASP A 46 2.45 3.28 15.78
N VAL A 47 1.53 3.56 14.86
CA VAL A 47 1.48 2.87 13.57
C VAL A 47 2.15 3.72 12.50
N ASP A 48 3.12 3.13 11.81
CA ASP A 48 3.74 3.73 10.64
C ASP A 48 3.00 3.29 9.38
N VAL A 49 1.99 4.05 9.00
CA VAL A 49 1.13 3.77 7.84
C VAL A 49 1.95 3.72 6.55
N ILE A 50 2.88 4.64 6.39
CA ILE A 50 3.69 4.74 5.16
C ILE A 50 4.57 3.50 4.99
N ALA A 51 5.24 3.07 6.06
CA ALA A 51 6.06 1.86 6.01
C ALA A 51 5.23 0.62 5.72
N ASN A 52 4.06 0.51 6.33
CA ASN A 52 3.16 -0.63 6.12
C ASN A 52 2.65 -0.70 4.68
N ILE A 53 2.35 0.43 4.07
CA ILE A 53 1.97 0.50 2.66
C ILE A 53 3.16 0.17 1.78
N ARG A 54 4.31 0.76 2.05
CA ARG A 54 5.53 0.54 1.26
C ARG A 54 5.91 -0.93 1.16
N ASP A 55 5.78 -1.66 2.27
CA ASP A 55 6.19 -3.06 2.34
C ASP A 55 5.13 -4.02 1.78
N SER A 56 4.02 -3.50 1.30
CA SER A 56 2.93 -4.30 0.72
C SER A 56 3.28 -4.77 -0.68
N LYS A 57 2.73 -5.92 -1.07
CA LYS A 57 2.94 -6.50 -2.39
C LYS A 57 1.69 -6.33 -3.24
N ARG A 58 1.89 -6.20 -4.54
CA ARG A 58 0.80 -6.16 -5.51
C ARG A 58 0.15 -7.53 -5.63
N ILE A 59 -1.18 -7.54 -5.68
CA ILE A 59 -1.96 -8.75 -5.91
C ILE A 59 -2.87 -8.55 -7.11
N LYS A 60 -3.36 -9.66 -7.64
CA LYS A 60 -4.37 -9.59 -8.69
C LYS A 60 -5.72 -9.25 -8.06
N GLY A 61 -6.31 -8.15 -8.54
CA GLY A 61 -7.64 -7.75 -8.11
C GLY A 61 -8.72 -8.33 -8.98
N PRO A 62 -9.98 -8.00 -8.74
CA PRO A 62 -10.42 -7.09 -7.67
C PRO A 62 -10.48 -7.75 -6.30
N VAL A 63 -10.26 -6.96 -5.27
CA VAL A 63 -10.54 -7.36 -3.90
C VAL A 63 -11.91 -6.77 -3.53
N ILE A 64 -12.83 -7.63 -3.15
CA ILE A 64 -14.15 -7.23 -2.69
C ILE A 64 -14.18 -7.49 -1.19
N GLY A 65 -14.42 -6.45 -0.40
CA GLY A 65 -14.41 -6.58 1.04
C GLY A 65 -15.41 -5.66 1.71
N TYR A 66 -15.72 -5.99 2.94
CA TYR A 66 -16.51 -5.16 3.84
C TYR A 66 -15.61 -4.18 4.58
N CYS A 67 -16.20 -3.28 5.33
CA CYS A 67 -15.47 -2.32 6.17
C CYS A 67 -14.52 -1.44 5.36
N VAL A 68 -15.04 -0.83 4.30
CA VAL A 68 -14.26 0.03 3.41
C VAL A 68 -13.91 1.33 4.13
N LYS A 69 -12.64 1.69 4.08
CA LYS A 69 -12.12 2.91 4.67
C LYS A 69 -11.37 3.71 3.63
N LEU A 70 -11.42 5.02 3.73
CA LEU A 70 -10.66 5.91 2.87
C LEU A 70 -9.50 6.50 3.64
N LEU A 71 -8.31 6.15 3.25
CA LEU A 71 -7.07 6.72 3.77
C LEU A 71 -6.59 7.76 2.76
N ARG A 72 -6.35 8.97 3.23
CA ARG A 72 -5.83 10.03 2.39
C ARG A 72 -4.43 10.40 2.84
N LEU A 73 -3.52 10.42 1.88
CA LEU A 73 -2.14 10.82 2.07
C LEU A 73 -1.89 12.12 1.33
N VAL A 74 -0.93 12.89 1.80
CA VAL A 74 -0.56 14.16 1.18
C VAL A 74 0.95 14.19 0.97
N ASN A 75 1.39 14.74 -0.15
CA ASN A 75 2.80 14.87 -0.46
C ASN A 75 3.44 15.89 0.47
N LYS A 76 4.57 15.53 1.08
CA LYS A 76 5.28 16.37 2.05
C LYS A 76 5.74 17.71 1.47
N GLY A 77 6.05 17.74 0.18
CA GLY A 77 6.52 18.95 -0.50
C GLY A 77 5.44 19.68 -1.29
N ASN A 78 4.25 19.12 -1.42
CA ASN A 78 3.17 19.71 -2.21
C ASN A 78 1.82 19.27 -1.66
N ASP A 79 1.16 20.12 -0.89
CA ASP A 79 -0.10 19.83 -0.24
C ASP A 79 -1.29 19.68 -1.20
N LYS A 80 -1.12 20.03 -2.45
CA LYS A 80 -2.12 19.81 -3.51
C LYS A 80 -2.04 18.41 -4.12
N ASP A 81 -0.92 17.71 -3.93
CA ASP A 81 -0.73 16.35 -4.39
C ASP A 81 -1.19 15.40 -3.31
N THR A 82 -2.37 14.84 -3.47
CA THR A 82 -2.97 13.88 -2.52
C THR A 82 -3.10 12.52 -3.16
N LEU A 83 -3.04 11.48 -2.34
CA LEU A 83 -3.17 10.10 -2.76
C LEU A 83 -4.30 9.46 -1.95
N SER A 84 -5.26 8.88 -2.64
CA SER A 84 -6.39 8.19 -2.01
C SER A 84 -6.10 6.69 -1.98
N VAL A 85 -6.18 6.10 -0.80
CA VAL A 85 -5.98 4.66 -0.58
C VAL A 85 -7.29 4.11 -0.04
N ILE A 86 -7.88 3.18 -0.78
CA ILE A 86 -9.14 2.52 -0.37
C ILE A 86 -8.76 1.22 0.32
N VAL A 87 -9.11 1.11 1.60
CA VAL A 87 -8.73 -0.03 2.45
C VAL A 87 -9.95 -0.91 2.67
N TYR A 88 -9.79 -2.21 2.50
CA TYR A 88 -10.86 -3.21 2.60
C TYR A 88 -10.62 -4.17 3.76
N GLY A 89 -11.71 -4.66 4.31
CA GLY A 89 -11.69 -5.75 5.27
C GLY A 89 -11.46 -5.31 6.70
N LYS A 90 -11.72 -6.22 7.63
CA LYS A 90 -11.58 -5.97 9.06
C LYS A 90 -10.14 -5.85 9.50
N ASP A 91 -9.24 -6.54 8.80
CA ASP A 91 -7.82 -6.57 9.16
C ASP A 91 -7.03 -5.42 8.57
N ASN A 92 -7.64 -4.60 7.71
CA ASN A 92 -7.01 -3.44 7.06
C ASN A 92 -5.69 -3.80 6.34
N ARG A 93 -5.68 -4.98 5.70
CA ARG A 93 -4.50 -5.49 5.00
C ARG A 93 -4.59 -5.36 3.49
N TYR A 94 -5.79 -5.26 2.96
CA TYR A 94 -6.02 -5.16 1.52
C TYR A 94 -6.38 -3.74 1.17
N PHE A 95 -5.75 -3.20 0.15
CA PHE A 95 -6.02 -1.82 -0.26
C PHE A 95 -5.83 -1.64 -1.75
N ARG A 96 -6.40 -0.57 -2.25
CA ARG A 96 -6.28 -0.16 -3.65
C ARG A 96 -5.74 1.25 -3.73
N ILE A 97 -4.74 1.44 -4.60
CA ILE A 97 -4.26 2.76 -5.00
C ILE A 97 -4.44 2.84 -6.50
N ALA A 98 -5.21 3.85 -6.98
CA ALA A 98 -5.61 3.95 -8.37
C ALA A 98 -6.30 2.66 -8.83
N ASN A 99 -5.78 1.95 -9.81
CA ASN A 99 -6.35 0.71 -10.32
C ASN A 99 -5.60 -0.54 -9.86
N GLU A 100 -4.67 -0.40 -8.93
CA GLU A 100 -3.83 -1.50 -8.48
C GLU A 100 -4.20 -1.92 -7.07
N TYR A 101 -4.24 -3.24 -6.84
CA TYR A 101 -4.58 -3.84 -5.55
C TYR A 101 -3.32 -4.36 -4.86
N TYR A 102 -3.29 -4.23 -3.54
CA TYR A 102 -2.14 -4.61 -2.73
C TYR A 102 -2.56 -5.34 -1.46
N GLU A 103 -1.66 -6.15 -0.94
CA GLU A 103 -1.82 -6.85 0.33
C GLU A 103 -0.65 -6.53 1.24
N ALA A 104 -0.96 -6.04 2.44
CA ALA A 104 0.02 -5.79 3.48
C ALA A 104 0.23 -7.04 4.35
N GLU A 105 1.40 -7.16 4.96
CA GLU A 105 1.69 -8.26 5.89
C GLU A 105 0.89 -8.16 7.17
N LYS A 106 0.55 -6.94 7.56
CA LYS A 106 -0.24 -6.65 8.77
C LYS A 106 -1.15 -5.46 8.49
N SER A 107 -2.02 -5.13 9.43
CA SER A 107 -2.87 -3.94 9.31
C SER A 107 -2.02 -2.71 8.97
N ILE A 108 -2.45 -1.91 7.99
CA ILE A 108 -1.71 -0.71 7.60
C ILE A 108 -1.92 0.45 8.57
N PHE A 109 -2.93 0.35 9.45
CA PHE A 109 -3.13 1.33 10.51
C PHE A 109 -3.76 0.75 11.77
#